data_70c1c6d4310d73df4096b44bd58430df
#
_entry.id   70c1c6d4310d73df4096b44bd58430df
#
_cell.length_a   1.000
_cell.length_b   1.000
_cell.length_c   1.000
_cell.angle_alpha   90.00
_cell.angle_beta   90.00
_cell.angle_gamma   90.00
#
_symmetry.space_group_name_H-M   'P 1'
#
loop_
_entity.id
_entity.type
_entity.pdbx_description
1 polymer ?
#
loop_
_entity_poly.entity_id
_entity_poly.type
_entity_poly.pdbx_seq_one_letter_code
_entity_poly.pdbx_strand_id
1 'polypeptide(L)'
;MIRFEKVSKRYRGTSKPALSDVEFDVQRGEFVFLVGASGSGKSSCLRLILREDTASDGRVVVLGRDVRGLSTRKVPYFRRHIGSVFQDFRLLPNKTVFQNVAFSLQVIGSSRAFIQQSVPEALALVGLDGKEKRLPHEL
;
A
#
# COMPACT_ATOMS: atom_id res chain seq x y z
N MET A 1 12.80 3.04 -4.31
CA MET A 1 12.94 4.27 -5.09
C MET A 1 11.58 4.71 -5.61
N ILE A 2 11.16 5.93 -5.25
CA ILE A 2 9.91 6.58 -5.66
C ILE A 2 10.28 7.97 -6.16
N ARG A 3 9.68 8.44 -7.26
CA ARG A 3 9.92 9.79 -7.78
C ARG A 3 8.61 10.40 -8.25
N PHE A 4 8.37 11.62 -7.83
CA PHE A 4 7.31 12.49 -8.29
C PHE A 4 7.93 13.61 -9.13
N GLU A 5 7.47 13.77 -10.36
CA GLU A 5 7.96 14.78 -11.32
C GLU A 5 6.79 15.66 -11.73
N LYS A 6 6.70 16.88 -11.18
CA LYS A 6 5.66 17.89 -11.42
C LYS A 6 4.24 17.31 -11.32
N VAL A 7 3.98 16.53 -10.25
CA VAL A 7 2.75 15.77 -10.12
C VAL A 7 1.62 16.65 -9.62
N SER A 8 0.54 16.71 -10.38
CA SER A 8 -0.71 17.34 -9.96
C SER A 8 -1.85 16.31 -9.95
N LYS A 9 -2.74 16.43 -8.99
CA LYS A 9 -3.93 15.59 -8.87
C LYS A 9 -5.17 16.43 -8.58
N ARG A 10 -6.16 16.31 -9.45
CA ARG A 10 -7.49 16.89 -9.27
C ARG A 10 -8.55 15.81 -9.18
N TYR A 11 -9.44 15.92 -8.21
CA TYR A 11 -10.60 15.05 -8.12
C TYR A 11 -11.81 15.73 -8.76
N ARG A 12 -12.71 14.94 -9.34
CA ARG A 12 -13.96 15.48 -9.90
C ARG A 12 -14.79 16.14 -8.78
N GLY A 13 -15.33 17.32 -9.05
CA GLY A 13 -16.17 18.05 -8.09
C GLY A 13 -15.40 18.87 -7.04
N THR A 14 -14.05 18.92 -7.10
CA THR A 14 -13.27 19.78 -6.22
C THR A 14 -12.77 21.02 -6.94
N SER A 15 -12.89 22.19 -6.32
CA SER A 15 -12.38 23.46 -6.86
C SER A 15 -10.85 23.55 -6.79
N LYS A 16 -10.25 22.92 -5.78
CA LYS A 16 -8.79 22.93 -5.58
C LYS A 16 -8.16 21.57 -5.91
N PRO A 17 -6.97 21.54 -6.48
CA PRO A 17 -6.24 20.29 -6.67
C PRO A 17 -5.82 19.71 -5.32
N ALA A 18 -5.83 18.39 -5.18
CA ALA A 18 -5.32 17.69 -4.01
C ALA A 18 -3.79 17.70 -3.97
N LEU A 19 -3.15 17.75 -5.14
CA LEU A 19 -1.71 17.93 -5.32
C LEU A 19 -1.50 18.93 -6.45
N SER A 20 -0.53 19.83 -6.30
CA SER A 20 -0.18 20.83 -7.30
C SER A 20 1.33 20.87 -7.44
N ASP A 21 1.80 20.46 -8.62
CA ASP A 21 3.20 20.53 -9.05
C ASP A 21 4.20 19.94 -8.03
N VAL A 22 3.85 18.77 -7.48
CA VAL A 22 4.62 18.12 -6.41
C VAL A 22 5.84 17.43 -7.00
N GLU A 23 7.02 17.74 -6.46
CA GLU A 23 8.28 17.10 -6.80
C GLU A 23 8.98 16.56 -5.54
N PHE A 24 9.36 15.31 -5.56
CA PHE A 24 10.26 14.70 -4.59
C PHE A 24 10.79 13.37 -5.10
N ASP A 25 11.87 12.93 -4.49
CA ASP A 25 12.54 11.66 -4.80
C ASP A 25 12.86 10.93 -3.48
N VAL A 26 12.57 9.62 -3.44
CA VAL A 26 12.92 8.73 -2.34
C VAL A 26 13.83 7.65 -2.88
N GLN A 27 15.06 7.62 -2.40
CA GLN A 27 16.07 6.67 -2.85
C GLN A 27 15.90 5.30 -2.18
N ARG A 28 16.64 4.33 -2.66
CA ARG A 28 16.66 3.00 -2.05
C ARG A 28 17.32 3.08 -0.67
N GLY A 29 16.68 2.48 0.34
CA GLY A 29 17.17 2.45 1.71
C GLY A 29 16.83 3.70 2.53
N GLU A 30 16.20 4.71 1.95
CA GLU A 30 15.76 5.88 2.69
C GLU A 30 14.50 5.60 3.52
N PHE A 31 14.42 6.24 4.67
CA PHE A 31 13.26 6.35 5.52
C PHE A 31 12.74 7.80 5.51
N VAL A 32 11.53 8.00 5.00
CA VAL A 32 10.98 9.34 4.74
C VAL A 32 9.64 9.51 5.44
N PHE A 33 9.48 10.64 6.14
CA PHE A 33 8.19 11.08 6.68
C PHE A 33 7.49 12.04 5.70
N LEU A 34 6.25 11.71 5.33
CA LEU A 34 5.37 12.63 4.62
C LEU A 34 4.48 13.34 5.62
N VAL A 35 4.80 14.60 5.94
CA VAL A 35 4.13 15.41 6.96
C VAL A 35 3.27 16.51 6.34
N GLY A 36 2.26 16.97 7.07
CA GLY A 36 1.38 18.05 6.64
C GLY A 36 0.02 18.00 7.34
N ALA A 37 -0.73 19.09 7.29
CA ALA A 37 -2.08 19.19 7.84
C ALA A 37 -3.06 18.17 7.25
N SER A 38 -4.19 17.94 7.92
CA SER A 38 -5.27 17.13 7.32
C SER A 38 -5.73 17.76 6.00
N GLY A 39 -5.97 16.93 4.99
CA GLY A 39 -6.35 17.40 3.65
C GLY A 39 -5.20 17.91 2.78
N SER A 40 -3.94 17.91 3.24
CA SER A 40 -2.78 18.40 2.45
C SER A 40 -2.36 17.49 1.29
N GLY A 41 -3.07 16.40 1.01
CA GLY A 41 -2.78 15.53 -0.13
C GLY A 41 -1.92 14.29 0.19
N LYS A 42 -1.50 14.06 1.44
CA LYS A 42 -0.66 12.90 1.84
C LYS A 42 -1.24 11.56 1.35
N SER A 43 -2.52 11.32 1.62
CA SER A 43 -3.21 10.10 1.16
C SER A 43 -3.31 10.03 -0.36
N SER A 44 -3.39 11.17 -1.05
CA SER A 44 -3.36 11.22 -2.52
C SER A 44 -2.01 10.76 -3.06
N CYS A 45 -0.89 11.19 -2.45
CA CYS A 45 0.45 10.69 -2.80
C CYS A 45 0.53 9.17 -2.67
N LEU A 46 0.07 8.60 -1.54
CA LEU A 46 0.08 7.16 -1.32
C LEU A 46 -0.78 6.41 -2.34
N ARG A 47 -1.98 6.92 -2.66
CA ARG A 47 -2.85 6.34 -3.70
C ARG A 47 -2.21 6.34 -5.08
N LEU A 48 -1.44 7.38 -5.41
CA LEU A 48 -0.69 7.44 -6.68
C LEU A 48 0.44 6.42 -6.70
N ILE A 49 1.19 6.27 -5.61
CA ILE A 49 2.26 5.27 -5.46
C ILE A 49 1.71 3.85 -5.64
N LEU A 50 0.57 3.55 -5.02
CA LEU A 50 -0.10 2.25 -5.13
C LEU A 50 -0.87 2.05 -6.44
N ARG A 51 -0.92 3.06 -7.31
CA ARG A 51 -1.75 3.03 -8.52
C ARG A 51 -3.23 2.76 -8.23
N GLU A 52 -3.71 3.15 -7.03
CA GLU A 52 -5.15 3.22 -6.71
C GLU A 52 -5.79 4.38 -7.47
N ASP A 53 -4.99 5.38 -7.80
CA ASP A 53 -5.35 6.56 -8.54
C ASP A 53 -4.28 6.90 -9.60
N THR A 54 -4.57 7.81 -10.51
CA THR A 54 -3.63 8.32 -11.50
C THR A 54 -3.43 9.81 -11.35
N ALA A 55 -2.22 10.28 -11.58
CA ALA A 55 -1.95 11.71 -11.67
C ALA A 55 -2.76 12.35 -12.80
N SER A 56 -3.24 13.57 -12.57
CA SER A 56 -3.86 14.40 -13.61
C SER A 56 -2.79 14.94 -14.55
N ASP A 57 -1.67 15.38 -13.96
CA ASP A 57 -0.49 15.89 -14.65
C ASP A 57 0.78 15.39 -14.00
N GLY A 58 1.91 15.47 -14.72
CA GLY A 58 3.20 15.01 -14.24
C GLY A 58 3.35 13.49 -14.29
N ARG A 59 4.41 13.00 -13.64
CA ARG A 59 4.78 11.59 -13.70
C ARG A 59 5.15 11.04 -12.31
N VAL A 60 4.62 9.86 -12.00
CA VAL A 60 4.98 9.11 -10.78
C VAL A 60 5.74 7.86 -11.22
N VAL A 61 6.96 7.73 -10.75
CA VAL A 61 7.82 6.55 -11.00
C VAL A 61 8.01 5.80 -9.69
N VAL A 62 7.70 4.52 -9.69
CA VAL A 62 7.87 3.63 -8.54
C VAL A 62 8.61 2.38 -8.98
N LEU A 63 9.68 2.03 -8.27
CA LEU A 63 10.55 0.90 -8.60
C LEU A 63 11.03 0.94 -10.07
N GLY A 64 11.36 2.13 -10.57
CA GLY A 64 11.81 2.36 -11.94
C GLY A 64 10.72 2.30 -13.01
N ARG A 65 9.44 2.18 -12.64
CA ARG A 65 8.31 2.09 -13.57
C ARG A 65 7.42 3.31 -13.46
N ASP A 66 7.07 3.92 -14.58
CA ASP A 66 5.99 4.92 -14.64
C ASP A 66 4.66 4.22 -14.36
N VAL A 67 4.03 4.57 -13.23
CA VAL A 67 2.80 3.91 -12.79
C VAL A 67 1.59 4.25 -13.68
N ARG A 68 1.61 5.38 -14.39
CA ARG A 68 0.53 5.78 -15.30
C ARG A 68 0.46 4.84 -16.51
N GLY A 69 1.61 4.39 -17.01
CA GLY A 69 1.71 3.48 -18.15
C GLY A 69 1.33 2.02 -17.85
N LEU A 70 1.08 1.69 -16.57
CA LEU A 70 0.69 0.33 -16.20
C LEU A 70 -0.75 0.03 -16.64
N SER A 71 -0.93 -1.00 -17.46
CA SER A 71 -2.26 -1.52 -17.77
C SER A 71 -2.92 -2.09 -16.50
N THR A 72 -4.24 -2.03 -16.43
CA THR A 72 -5.02 -2.52 -15.26
C THR A 72 -4.69 -3.96 -14.89
N ARG A 73 -4.40 -4.81 -15.87
CA ARG A 73 -4.01 -6.22 -15.65
C ARG A 73 -2.65 -6.37 -14.96
N LYS A 74 -1.73 -5.39 -15.12
CA LYS A 74 -0.39 -5.41 -14.53
C LYS A 74 -0.34 -4.78 -13.13
N VAL A 75 -1.35 -3.99 -12.75
CA VAL A 75 -1.40 -3.32 -11.44
C VAL A 75 -1.34 -4.30 -10.26
N PRO A 76 -2.06 -5.44 -10.22
CA PRO A 76 -1.95 -6.40 -9.12
C PRO A 76 -0.53 -6.96 -8.96
N TYR A 77 0.15 -7.26 -10.06
CA TYR A 77 1.55 -7.73 -10.03
C TYR A 77 2.52 -6.64 -9.56
N PHE A 78 2.29 -5.40 -9.94
CA PHE A 78 3.07 -4.26 -9.47
C PHE A 78 2.91 -4.07 -7.96
N ARG A 79 1.69 -4.12 -7.42
CA ARG A 79 1.41 -3.97 -5.98
C ARG A 79 2.03 -5.06 -5.11
N ARG A 80 2.31 -6.25 -5.64
CA ARG A 80 3.01 -7.32 -4.91
C ARG A 80 4.43 -6.94 -4.47
N HIS A 81 5.01 -5.91 -5.08
CA HIS A 81 6.34 -5.40 -4.73
C HIS A 81 6.29 -4.26 -3.70
N ILE A 82 5.11 -3.89 -3.22
CA ILE A 82 4.90 -2.76 -2.30
C ILE A 82 4.17 -3.27 -1.07
N GLY A 83 4.84 -3.25 0.08
CA GLY A 83 4.18 -3.45 1.37
C GLY A 83 3.42 -2.19 1.77
N SER A 84 2.20 -2.32 2.27
CA SER A 84 1.37 -1.21 2.73
C SER A 84 0.66 -1.54 4.02
N VAL A 85 0.69 -0.61 4.97
CA VAL A 85 -0.12 -0.65 6.18
C VAL A 85 -1.18 0.44 6.05
N PHE A 86 -2.45 0.04 6.09
CA PHE A 86 -3.57 0.95 5.91
C PHE A 86 -4.10 1.47 7.24
N GLN A 87 -4.54 2.72 7.27
CA GLN A 87 -5.12 3.36 8.46
C GLN A 87 -6.42 2.67 8.90
N ASP A 88 -7.20 2.17 7.95
CA ASP A 88 -8.48 1.47 8.15
C ASP A 88 -8.31 -0.05 8.31
N PHE A 89 -7.08 -0.51 8.55
CA PHE A 89 -6.65 -1.90 8.73
C PHE A 89 -7.00 -2.84 7.57
N ARG A 90 -8.08 -2.67 6.86
CA ARG A 90 -8.59 -3.50 5.73
C ARG A 90 -8.62 -5.00 6.06
N LEU A 91 -8.99 -5.32 7.29
CA LEU A 91 -9.11 -6.70 7.74
C LEU A 91 -10.38 -7.35 7.19
N LEU A 92 -10.30 -8.65 6.95
CA LEU A 92 -11.42 -9.49 6.58
C LEU A 92 -12.13 -9.93 7.87
N PRO A 93 -13.31 -9.36 8.22
CA PRO A 93 -13.90 -9.52 9.55
C PRO A 93 -14.35 -10.96 9.86
N ASN A 94 -14.69 -11.72 8.81
CA ASN A 94 -15.14 -13.12 8.90
C ASN A 94 -13.99 -14.13 8.75
N LYS A 95 -12.75 -13.67 8.83
CA LYS A 95 -11.54 -14.51 8.76
C LYS A 95 -10.76 -14.38 10.06
N THR A 96 -10.16 -15.49 10.50
CA THR A 96 -9.31 -15.48 11.68
C THR A 96 -8.07 -14.62 11.48
N VAL A 97 -7.34 -14.32 12.55
CA VAL A 97 -6.05 -13.61 12.52
C VAL A 97 -5.09 -14.33 11.57
N PHE A 98 -4.95 -15.65 11.73
CA PHE A 98 -4.14 -16.46 10.82
C PHE A 98 -4.57 -16.29 9.36
N GLN A 99 -5.86 -16.38 9.07
CA GLN A 99 -6.37 -16.27 7.70
C GLN A 99 -6.18 -14.89 7.09
N ASN A 100 -6.26 -13.83 7.91
CA ASN A 100 -6.00 -12.46 7.46
C ASN A 100 -4.53 -12.29 7.03
N VAL A 101 -3.58 -12.75 7.85
CA VAL A 101 -2.15 -12.69 7.52
C VAL A 101 -1.82 -13.61 6.34
N ALA A 102 -2.35 -14.84 6.34
CA ALA A 102 -2.16 -15.81 5.26
C ALA A 102 -2.67 -15.32 3.90
N PHE A 103 -3.71 -14.48 3.89
CA PHE A 103 -4.33 -13.99 2.66
C PHE A 103 -3.34 -13.28 1.74
N SER A 104 -2.46 -12.45 2.27
CA SER A 104 -1.44 -11.75 1.48
C SER A 104 -0.47 -12.74 0.80
N LEU A 105 -0.05 -13.77 1.52
CA LEU A 105 0.83 -14.82 1.01
C LEU A 105 0.13 -15.68 -0.04
N GLN A 106 -1.16 -15.98 0.15
CA GLN A 106 -1.98 -16.70 -0.84
C GLN A 106 -2.10 -15.93 -2.15
N VAL A 107 -2.33 -14.62 -2.08
CA VAL A 107 -2.46 -13.75 -3.27
C VAL A 107 -1.17 -13.70 -4.09
N ILE A 108 0.00 -13.79 -3.45
CA ILE A 108 1.28 -13.83 -4.16
C ILE A 108 1.67 -15.25 -4.62
N GLY A 109 0.89 -16.26 -4.26
CA GLY A 109 1.09 -17.63 -4.71
C GLY A 109 2.06 -18.45 -3.86
N SER A 110 2.25 -18.09 -2.59
CA SER A 110 3.09 -18.85 -1.66
C SER A 110 2.54 -20.27 -1.41
N SER A 111 3.44 -21.23 -1.21
CA SER A 111 3.06 -22.61 -0.89
C SER A 111 2.35 -22.71 0.47
N ARG A 112 1.48 -23.71 0.61
CA ARG A 112 0.79 -23.96 1.89
C ARG A 112 1.76 -24.22 3.04
N ALA A 113 2.84 -24.95 2.79
CA ALA A 113 3.87 -25.22 3.80
C ALA A 113 4.53 -23.93 4.29
N PHE A 114 4.91 -23.03 3.36
CA PHE A 114 5.49 -21.73 3.68
C PHE A 114 4.52 -20.86 4.51
N ILE A 115 3.23 -20.82 4.14
CA ILE A 115 2.20 -20.07 4.88
C ILE A 115 2.06 -20.59 6.31
N GLN A 116 2.01 -21.91 6.50
CA GLN A 116 1.86 -22.54 7.81
C GLN A 116 3.05 -22.27 8.74
N GLN A 117 4.23 -22.08 8.19
CA GLN A 117 5.42 -21.72 8.96
C GLN A 117 5.48 -20.20 9.22
N SER A 118 5.38 -19.39 8.16
CA SER A 118 5.67 -17.93 8.25
C SER A 118 4.60 -17.14 8.99
N VAL A 119 3.32 -17.57 8.95
CA VAL A 119 2.25 -16.80 9.61
C VAL A 119 2.39 -16.82 11.13
N PRO A 120 2.58 -17.97 11.83
CA PRO A 120 2.83 -17.97 13.26
C PRO A 120 4.08 -17.18 13.65
N GLU A 121 5.18 -17.30 12.89
CA GLU A 121 6.41 -16.54 13.12
C GLU A 121 6.14 -15.01 13.07
N ALA A 122 5.40 -14.55 12.06
CA ALA A 122 5.04 -13.14 11.92
C ALA A 122 4.13 -12.66 13.05
N LEU A 123 3.18 -13.49 13.50
CA LEU A 123 2.30 -13.16 14.63
C LEU A 123 3.06 -13.08 15.95
N ALA A 124 4.01 -13.97 16.18
CA ALA A 124 4.86 -13.94 17.36
C ALA A 124 5.71 -12.65 17.42
N LEU A 125 6.26 -12.21 16.29
CA LEU A 125 7.03 -10.96 16.20
C LEU A 125 6.26 -9.71 16.64
N VAL A 126 4.93 -9.71 16.51
CA VAL A 126 4.06 -8.58 16.89
C VAL A 126 3.26 -8.84 18.17
N GLY A 127 3.59 -9.90 18.93
CA GLY A 127 2.96 -10.21 20.20
C GLY A 127 1.54 -10.79 20.08
N LEU A 128 1.20 -11.40 18.95
CA LEU A 128 -0.09 -12.05 18.69
C LEU A 128 0.00 -13.57 18.73
N ASP A 129 1.03 -14.10 19.36
CA ASP A 129 1.18 -15.54 19.58
C ASP A 129 -0.03 -16.12 20.37
N GLY A 130 -0.54 -17.26 19.92
CA GLY A 130 -1.73 -17.89 20.49
C GLY A 130 -3.06 -17.22 20.10
N LYS A 131 -3.05 -16.20 19.23
CA LYS A 131 -4.26 -15.50 18.75
C LYS A 131 -4.68 -15.93 17.34
N GLU A 132 -4.04 -16.92 16.74
CA GLU A 132 -4.19 -17.32 15.33
C GLU A 132 -5.64 -17.65 14.97
N LYS A 133 -6.38 -18.24 15.91
CA LYS A 133 -7.78 -18.70 15.74
C LYS A 133 -8.82 -17.62 16.05
N ARG A 134 -8.42 -16.50 16.65
CA ARG A 134 -9.30 -15.39 16.98
C ARG A 134 -9.78 -14.66 15.72
N LEU A 135 -10.95 -14.06 15.82
CA LEU A 135 -11.45 -13.10 14.83
C LEU A 135 -10.92 -11.68 15.15
N PRO A 136 -10.83 -10.76 14.15
CA PRO A 136 -10.31 -9.42 14.37
C PRO A 136 -10.99 -8.64 15.50
N HIS A 137 -12.30 -8.82 15.70
CA HIS A 137 -13.06 -8.13 16.73
C HIS A 137 -12.84 -8.71 18.14
N GLU A 138 -12.11 -9.82 18.26
CA GLU A 138 -11.78 -10.45 19.54
C GLU A 138 -10.36 -10.06 20.02
N LEU A 139 -9.68 -9.20 19.26
CA LEU A 139 -8.40 -8.61 19.62
C LEU A 139 -8.61 -7.25 20.28
#